data_c3486a413b11c1b2a45cbbbecff26c37
#
_entry.id   c3486a413b11c1b2a45cbbbecff26c37
#
_cell.length_a   1.000
_cell.length_b   1.000
_cell.length_c   1.000
_cell.angle_alpha   90.00
_cell.angle_beta   90.00
_cell.angle_gamma   90.00
#
_symmetry.space_group_name_H-M   'P 1'
#
loop_
_entity.id
_entity.type
_entity.pdbx_description
1 polymer ?
#
loop_
_entity_poly.entity_id
_entity_poly.type
_entity_poly.pdbx_seq_one_letter_code
_entity_poly.pdbx_strand_id
1 'polypeptide(L)'
;MKKKLLCLVLCLSSAFQLAACSMLEKEYVSIRDYLPSEQEESLSGGRYIVHSFSALKSALLRLAYEGRAEGSIVFDAAYDGDAAEDMETACWTVRMEDALLAYCVENISYSFSKIVTVNEANVKISYSKVRESPRQIVHLGFSSEAEAAILDALEKGKTTLTLLVGRSGFSAEDMAAQVNKAYRENPTVVPQRPEAAINVYSGAGTQRIYEIQIDYGMTPTQLARCRRQLQEFRPFAETDRSGQSEVERAYAACRYLVENCAITEDEDDNSAYSALIRKKGNSEGLAFGYVELCRQLNVDCRIVYGQHDWQEHCWNIVRIDDSFYHVDITQCAKGGPALGFLQNDENFWGKYRWDVASYPKCDSTKTFFDFFPPSTIESVTGAVSQK
;
A
#
# COMPACT_ATOMS: atom_id res chain seq x y z
N MET A 1 25.78 -44.72 23.32
CA MET A 1 26.20 -43.67 22.38
C MET A 1 25.10 -43.20 21.41
N LYS A 2 24.22 -44.06 20.89
CA LYS A 2 23.17 -43.65 19.91
C LYS A 2 22.09 -42.70 20.45
N LYS A 3 21.71 -42.75 21.73
CA LYS A 3 20.72 -41.85 22.34
C LYS A 3 21.23 -40.43 22.58
N LYS A 4 22.53 -40.22 22.83
CA LYS A 4 23.12 -38.89 23.01
C LYS A 4 23.32 -38.15 21.68
N LEU A 5 23.51 -38.88 20.58
CA LEU A 5 23.62 -38.28 19.24
C LEU A 5 22.26 -37.83 18.72
N LEU A 6 21.17 -38.55 19.06
CA LEU A 6 19.80 -38.16 18.66
C LEU A 6 19.32 -36.87 19.35
N CYS A 7 19.66 -36.68 20.63
CA CYS A 7 19.36 -35.43 21.33
C CYS A 7 20.15 -34.24 20.79
N LEU A 8 21.38 -34.42 20.33
CA LEU A 8 22.19 -33.32 19.77
C LEU A 8 21.66 -32.89 18.39
N VAL A 9 21.17 -33.81 17.58
CA VAL A 9 20.55 -33.50 16.27
C VAL A 9 19.20 -32.81 16.45
N LEU A 10 18.40 -33.20 17.45
CA LEU A 10 17.13 -32.52 17.76
C LEU A 10 17.33 -31.12 18.34
N CYS A 11 18.36 -30.88 19.15
CA CYS A 11 18.68 -29.53 19.64
C CYS A 11 19.25 -28.64 18.55
N LEU A 12 19.98 -29.16 17.57
CA LEU A 12 20.46 -28.40 16.42
C LEU A 12 19.32 -28.03 15.44
N SER A 13 18.33 -28.92 15.27
CA SER A 13 17.16 -28.62 14.42
C SER A 13 16.22 -27.57 15.03
N SER A 14 16.06 -27.54 16.36
CA SER A 14 15.28 -26.52 17.06
C SER A 14 15.98 -25.15 17.11
N ALA A 15 17.32 -25.13 17.14
CA ALA A 15 18.08 -23.88 17.06
C ALA A 15 18.01 -23.25 15.65
N PHE A 16 17.89 -24.05 14.58
CA PHE A 16 17.71 -23.57 13.21
C PHE A 16 16.29 -23.01 12.95
N GLN A 17 15.28 -23.52 13.65
CA GLN A 17 13.90 -23.00 13.52
C GLN A 17 13.70 -21.66 14.26
N LEU A 18 14.47 -21.40 15.32
CA LEU A 18 14.45 -20.10 16.01
C LEU A 18 15.23 -19.01 15.25
N ALA A 19 16.22 -19.39 14.43
CA ALA A 19 16.93 -18.45 13.58
C ALA A 19 16.13 -18.04 12.30
N ALA A 20 15.18 -18.86 11.86
CA ALA A 20 14.33 -18.56 10.71
C ALA A 20 13.20 -17.56 11.04
N CYS A 21 12.77 -17.46 12.31
CA CYS A 21 11.77 -16.46 12.72
C CYS A 21 12.32 -15.04 12.88
N SER A 22 13.64 -14.87 13.08
CA SER A 22 14.25 -13.53 13.16
C SER A 22 14.53 -12.90 11.78
N MET A 23 14.40 -13.66 10.69
CA MET A 23 14.52 -13.11 9.32
C MET A 23 13.22 -12.54 8.76
N LEU A 24 12.13 -12.58 9.52
CA LEU A 24 10.82 -12.01 9.15
C LEU A 24 10.46 -10.73 9.90
N GLU A 25 11.32 -10.25 10.79
CA GLU A 25 11.29 -8.84 11.14
C GLU A 25 11.80 -8.07 9.92
N LYS A 26 10.86 -7.49 9.16
CA LYS A 26 11.17 -6.44 8.21
C LYS A 26 11.81 -5.31 9.01
N GLU A 27 13.14 -5.30 9.10
CA GLU A 27 13.84 -4.05 9.31
C GLU A 27 13.37 -3.13 8.20
N TYR A 28 12.59 -2.15 8.55
CA TYR A 28 12.39 -0.97 7.71
C TYR A 28 13.79 -0.43 7.47
N VAL A 29 14.34 -0.72 6.29
CA VAL A 29 15.58 -0.14 5.84
C VAL A 29 15.37 1.36 5.94
N SER A 30 16.05 1.97 6.88
CA SER A 30 15.96 3.41 7.10
C SER A 30 16.41 4.06 5.80
N ILE A 31 15.53 4.89 5.23
CA ILE A 31 15.66 5.61 3.96
C ILE A 31 16.81 6.65 4.08
N ARG A 32 18.04 6.21 4.25
CA ARG A 32 19.20 7.12 4.46
C ARG A 32 20.27 7.08 3.38
N ASP A 33 20.21 6.18 2.40
CA ASP A 33 21.35 5.92 1.52
C ASP A 33 21.17 6.34 0.06
N TYR A 34 20.43 7.42 -0.20
CA TYR A 34 20.40 7.99 -1.56
C TYR A 34 21.25 9.26 -1.74
N LEU A 35 21.97 9.65 -0.73
CA LEU A 35 22.98 10.70 -0.87
C LEU A 35 24.27 10.08 -1.42
N PRO A 36 24.93 10.70 -2.43
CA PRO A 36 26.19 10.21 -2.95
C PRO A 36 27.19 10.01 -1.82
N SER A 37 27.76 8.80 -1.73
CA SER A 37 28.72 8.42 -0.68
C SER A 37 30.15 8.87 -1.06
N GLU A 38 30.40 10.16 -1.18
CA GLU A 38 31.75 10.67 -1.16
C GLU A 38 32.02 11.36 0.19
N GLN A 39 33.21 11.14 0.72
CA GLN A 39 33.65 11.60 2.03
C GLN A 39 33.67 13.13 2.08
N GLU A 40 32.54 13.70 2.46
CA GLU A 40 32.44 15.11 2.78
C GLU A 40 32.59 15.27 4.29
N GLU A 41 33.48 16.12 4.72
CA GLU A 41 33.51 16.55 6.12
C GLU A 41 32.35 17.51 6.36
N SER A 42 31.21 16.94 6.82
CA SER A 42 30.08 17.74 7.29
C SER A 42 30.40 18.35 8.65
N LEU A 43 30.60 19.66 8.66
CA LEU A 43 30.57 20.43 9.89
C LEU A 43 29.11 20.67 10.30
N SER A 44 28.80 20.71 11.59
CA SER A 44 27.45 20.92 12.08
C SER A 44 26.80 22.20 11.50
N GLY A 45 25.47 22.15 11.25
CA GLY A 45 24.69 23.36 10.92
C GLY A 45 24.55 23.71 9.43
N GLY A 46 24.85 22.80 8.48
CA GLY A 46 24.74 23.07 7.03
C GLY A 46 25.97 23.74 6.45
N ARG A 47 27.11 23.52 7.06
CA ARG A 47 28.42 23.92 6.58
C ARG A 47 29.21 22.71 6.08
N TYR A 48 29.72 22.76 4.85
CA TYR A 48 30.41 21.66 4.18
C TYR A 48 31.80 22.11 3.71
N ILE A 49 32.79 21.24 3.83
CA ILE A 49 34.13 21.45 3.25
C ILE A 49 34.21 20.61 1.98
N VAL A 50 34.62 21.22 0.87
CA VAL A 50 34.71 20.58 -0.44
C VAL A 50 36.12 20.63 -1.00
N HIS A 51 36.55 19.50 -1.59
CA HIS A 51 37.88 19.31 -2.17
C HIS A 51 37.86 19.16 -3.69
N SER A 52 36.65 18.98 -4.27
CA SER A 52 36.44 18.75 -5.69
C SER A 52 35.10 19.27 -6.17
N PHE A 53 34.94 19.37 -7.49
CA PHE A 53 33.62 19.70 -8.11
C PHE A 53 32.54 18.70 -7.78
N SER A 54 32.86 17.39 -7.66
CA SER A 54 31.93 16.36 -7.26
C SER A 54 31.44 16.57 -5.82
N ALA A 55 32.38 16.86 -4.89
CA ALA A 55 32.05 17.18 -3.50
C ALA A 55 31.18 18.45 -3.40
N LEU A 56 31.44 19.46 -4.23
CA LEU A 56 30.65 20.68 -4.33
C LEU A 56 29.20 20.37 -4.73
N LYS A 57 28.99 19.56 -5.78
CA LYS A 57 27.63 19.13 -6.19
C LYS A 57 26.93 18.38 -5.06
N SER A 58 27.61 17.45 -4.40
CA SER A 58 27.08 16.67 -3.29
C SER A 58 26.66 17.55 -2.11
N ALA A 59 27.45 18.57 -1.76
CA ALA A 59 27.12 19.52 -0.70
C ALA A 59 25.84 20.32 -1.01
N LEU A 60 25.69 20.80 -2.26
CA LEU A 60 24.48 21.49 -2.72
C LEU A 60 23.25 20.57 -2.69
N LEU A 61 23.39 19.31 -3.14
CA LEU A 61 22.32 18.32 -3.07
C LEU A 61 21.91 18.07 -1.62
N ARG A 62 22.85 17.89 -0.69
CA ARG A 62 22.53 17.70 0.73
C ARG A 62 21.75 18.87 1.32
N LEU A 63 22.19 20.11 1.09
CA LEU A 63 21.47 21.29 1.53
C LEU A 63 20.00 21.28 1.05
N ALA A 64 19.79 20.91 -0.22
CA ALA A 64 18.47 20.86 -0.81
C ALA A 64 17.62 19.69 -0.25
N TYR A 65 18.17 18.48 -0.14
CA TYR A 65 17.48 17.31 0.40
C TYR A 65 17.11 17.48 1.88
N GLU A 66 17.95 18.19 2.66
CA GLU A 66 17.63 18.57 4.04
C GLU A 66 16.59 19.70 4.13
N GLY A 67 16.17 20.27 2.99
CA GLY A 67 15.25 21.40 2.94
C GLY A 67 15.77 22.65 3.63
N ARG A 68 17.09 22.88 3.57
CA ARG A 68 17.71 24.08 4.14
C ARG A 68 17.56 25.26 3.20
N ALA A 69 17.14 26.39 3.74
CA ALA A 69 17.07 27.64 3.00
C ALA A 69 18.45 28.33 2.91
N GLU A 70 19.37 28.01 3.84
CA GLU A 70 20.70 28.61 3.93
C GLU A 70 21.74 27.56 4.33
N GLY A 71 22.97 27.72 3.82
CA GLY A 71 24.13 26.92 4.17
C GLY A 71 25.41 27.58 3.75
N SER A 72 26.55 26.99 4.07
CA SER A 72 27.86 27.48 3.60
C SER A 72 28.75 26.35 3.09
N ILE A 73 29.54 26.64 2.07
CA ILE A 73 30.45 25.73 1.43
C ILE A 73 31.84 26.35 1.49
N VAL A 74 32.76 25.64 2.14
CA VAL A 74 34.16 26.03 2.31
C VAL A 74 35.00 25.28 1.30
N PHE A 75 35.66 26.00 0.42
CA PHE A 75 36.62 25.42 -0.52
C PHE A 75 37.97 25.23 0.18
N ASP A 76 38.40 23.99 0.30
CA ASP A 76 39.71 23.67 0.89
C ASP A 76 40.85 24.28 0.07
N ALA A 77 42.01 24.46 0.73
CA ALA A 77 43.25 24.88 0.07
C ALA A 77 43.74 23.92 -1.03
N ALA A 78 43.29 22.65 -0.99
CA ALA A 78 43.57 21.62 -2.00
C ALA A 78 42.50 21.54 -3.11
N TYR A 79 41.50 22.44 -3.13
CA TYR A 79 40.45 22.43 -4.14
C TYR A 79 41.05 22.61 -5.56
N ASP A 80 40.76 21.65 -6.44
CA ASP A 80 41.34 21.56 -7.79
C ASP A 80 40.39 22.20 -8.84
N GLY A 81 40.16 23.52 -8.73
CA GLY A 81 39.31 24.23 -9.68
C GLY A 81 39.16 25.71 -9.36
N ASP A 82 38.44 26.44 -10.23
CA ASP A 82 38.01 27.81 -9.95
C ASP A 82 36.69 27.79 -9.16
N ALA A 83 36.79 28.17 -7.88
CA ALA A 83 35.63 28.12 -6.97
C ALA A 83 34.41 28.93 -7.46
N ALA A 84 34.64 30.03 -8.21
CA ALA A 84 33.54 30.88 -8.69
C ALA A 84 32.85 30.27 -9.93
N GLU A 85 33.64 29.80 -10.89
CA GLU A 85 33.15 29.14 -12.12
C GLU A 85 32.46 27.81 -11.79
N ASP A 86 33.10 27.03 -10.91
CA ASP A 86 32.58 25.74 -10.46
C ASP A 86 31.27 25.88 -9.65
N MET A 87 31.16 26.92 -8.84
CA MET A 87 29.92 27.19 -8.08
C MET A 87 28.75 27.52 -9.00
N GLU A 88 28.94 28.34 -10.03
CA GLU A 88 27.92 28.67 -11.04
C GLU A 88 27.49 27.40 -11.78
N THR A 89 28.48 26.63 -12.27
CA THR A 89 28.24 25.39 -13.01
C THR A 89 27.53 24.35 -12.13
N ALA A 90 27.95 24.17 -10.87
CA ALA A 90 27.35 23.22 -9.95
C ALA A 90 25.89 23.58 -9.63
N CYS A 91 25.57 24.84 -9.33
CA CYS A 91 24.21 25.29 -9.06
C CYS A 91 23.28 25.01 -10.24
N TRP A 92 23.72 25.23 -11.47
CA TRP A 92 22.96 24.91 -12.66
C TRP A 92 22.80 23.41 -12.85
N THR A 93 23.91 22.66 -12.75
CA THR A 93 23.95 21.21 -12.97
C THR A 93 23.04 20.46 -12.00
N VAL A 94 23.14 20.73 -10.69
CA VAL A 94 22.30 20.01 -9.70
C VAL A 94 20.80 20.28 -9.89
N ARG A 95 20.42 21.49 -10.32
CA ARG A 95 19.03 21.82 -10.61
C ARG A 95 18.48 21.12 -11.84
N MET A 96 19.31 20.86 -12.84
CA MET A 96 18.88 20.24 -14.11
C MET A 96 18.96 18.72 -14.07
N GLU A 97 19.90 18.17 -13.33
CA GLU A 97 20.15 16.72 -13.28
C GLU A 97 19.35 16.01 -12.20
N ASP A 98 19.14 16.65 -11.06
CA ASP A 98 18.44 16.03 -9.93
C ASP A 98 16.94 16.30 -9.97
N ALA A 99 16.13 15.24 -9.87
CA ALA A 99 14.68 15.34 -9.98
C ALA A 99 14.05 16.13 -8.82
N LEU A 100 14.60 16.01 -7.59
CA LEU A 100 14.10 16.75 -6.43
C LEU A 100 14.34 18.25 -6.60
N LEU A 101 15.54 18.64 -7.01
CA LEU A 101 15.89 20.04 -7.19
C LEU A 101 15.10 20.64 -8.37
N ALA A 102 15.01 19.92 -9.49
CA ALA A 102 14.18 20.34 -10.63
C ALA A 102 12.70 20.56 -10.25
N TYR A 103 12.19 19.76 -9.31
CA TYR A 103 10.80 19.82 -8.86
C TYR A 103 10.55 20.98 -7.88
N CYS A 104 11.37 21.12 -6.83
CA CYS A 104 11.02 22.00 -5.70
C CYS A 104 11.91 23.22 -5.53
N VAL A 105 13.07 23.33 -6.22
CA VAL A 105 13.97 24.47 -6.09
C VAL A 105 13.73 25.51 -7.17
N GLU A 106 13.33 26.70 -6.77
CA GLU A 106 13.15 27.83 -7.69
C GLU A 106 14.47 28.49 -8.04
N ASN A 107 15.34 28.69 -7.04
CA ASN A 107 16.62 29.36 -7.24
C ASN A 107 17.66 28.92 -6.20
N ILE A 108 18.92 28.83 -6.64
CA ILE A 108 20.11 28.73 -5.78
C ILE A 108 20.96 29.98 -6.05
N SER A 109 21.15 30.81 -5.04
CA SER A 109 22.03 31.98 -5.09
C SER A 109 23.15 31.81 -4.08
N TYR A 110 24.28 32.48 -4.35
CA TYR A 110 25.42 32.40 -3.47
C TYR A 110 26.19 33.72 -3.44
N SER A 111 26.99 33.91 -2.40
CA SER A 111 27.95 35.02 -2.27
C SER A 111 29.23 34.54 -1.63
N PHE A 112 30.35 34.94 -2.20
CA PHE A 112 31.66 34.60 -1.63
C PHE A 112 32.06 35.55 -0.51
N SER A 113 32.58 34.98 0.58
CA SER A 113 33.30 35.68 1.62
C SER A 113 34.72 35.10 1.71
N LYS A 114 35.72 35.95 1.86
CA LYS A 114 37.09 35.53 1.98
C LYS A 114 37.51 35.57 3.45
N ILE A 115 37.77 34.40 4.02
CA ILE A 115 38.21 34.27 5.39
C ILE A 115 39.72 33.93 5.35
N VAL A 116 40.55 34.95 5.49
CA VAL A 116 42.00 34.87 5.53
C VAL A 116 42.63 34.19 4.31
N THR A 117 42.60 32.86 4.22
CA THR A 117 43.20 32.07 3.13
C THR A 117 42.21 31.11 2.44
N VAL A 118 40.95 31.08 2.89
CA VAL A 118 39.93 30.11 2.44
C VAL A 118 38.78 30.87 1.80
N ASN A 119 38.29 30.38 0.63
CA ASN A 119 37.09 30.87 -0.01
C ASN A 119 35.88 30.16 0.61
N GLU A 120 34.90 30.92 1.08
CA GLU A 120 33.65 30.38 1.58
C GLU A 120 32.49 30.97 0.79
N ALA A 121 31.61 30.10 0.25
CA ALA A 121 30.38 30.49 -0.41
C ALA A 121 29.23 30.36 0.57
N ASN A 122 28.52 31.47 0.84
CA ASN A 122 27.22 31.43 1.53
C ASN A 122 26.13 31.16 0.51
N VAL A 123 25.44 30.05 0.68
CA VAL A 123 24.41 29.55 -0.25
C VAL A 123 23.03 29.85 0.30
N LYS A 124 22.13 30.32 -0.57
CA LYS A 124 20.71 30.47 -0.28
C LYS A 124 19.89 29.70 -1.30
N ILE A 125 18.99 28.84 -0.82
CA ILE A 125 18.09 28.05 -1.65
C ILE A 125 16.66 28.53 -1.45
N SER A 126 16.00 28.89 -2.55
CA SER A 126 14.59 29.25 -2.56
C SER A 126 13.77 28.08 -3.08
N TYR A 127 12.78 27.68 -2.29
CA TYR A 127 11.88 26.59 -2.64
C TYR A 127 10.54 27.10 -3.13
N SER A 128 9.92 26.36 -4.03
CA SER A 128 8.58 26.64 -4.52
C SER A 128 7.56 26.62 -3.39
N LYS A 129 6.69 27.63 -3.36
CA LYS A 129 5.58 27.69 -2.41
C LYS A 129 4.37 26.85 -2.85
N VAL A 130 4.35 26.40 -4.10
CA VAL A 130 3.27 25.61 -4.70
C VAL A 130 3.56 24.12 -4.61
N ARG A 131 4.84 23.73 -4.43
CA ARG A 131 5.29 22.34 -4.35
C ARG A 131 5.48 21.92 -2.90
N GLU A 132 5.42 20.60 -2.65
CA GLU A 132 5.77 20.09 -1.34
C GLU A 132 7.22 20.40 -0.99
N SER A 133 7.47 20.68 0.30
CA SER A 133 8.82 20.85 0.82
C SER A 133 9.61 19.54 0.69
N PRO A 134 10.92 19.58 0.38
CA PRO A 134 11.77 18.38 0.32
C PRO A 134 11.62 17.43 1.52
N ARG A 135 11.38 17.97 2.71
CA ARG A 135 11.20 17.20 3.96
C ARG A 135 9.89 16.41 4.02
N GLN A 136 8.90 16.76 3.19
CA GLN A 136 7.60 16.11 3.15
C GLN A 136 7.53 15.05 2.05
N ILE A 137 8.48 15.07 1.11
CA ILE A 137 8.57 14.10 0.02
C ILE A 137 9.04 12.76 0.59
N VAL A 138 8.35 11.69 0.23
CA VAL A 138 8.73 10.33 0.62
C VAL A 138 9.76 9.81 -0.36
N HIS A 139 10.93 9.42 0.15
CA HIS A 139 12.03 8.92 -0.65
C HIS A 139 11.98 7.39 -0.71
N LEU A 140 12.02 6.84 -1.92
CA LEU A 140 11.97 5.41 -2.21
C LEU A 140 13.16 5.03 -3.10
N GLY A 141 13.75 3.87 -2.85
CA GLY A 141 14.79 3.32 -3.71
C GLY A 141 14.22 2.83 -5.05
N PHE A 142 13.10 2.13 -4.99
CA PHE A 142 12.45 1.50 -6.13
C PHE A 142 10.93 1.78 -6.14
N SER A 143 10.35 1.73 -7.34
CA SER A 143 8.90 1.90 -7.52
C SER A 143 8.04 0.81 -6.83
N SER A 144 8.59 -0.38 -6.59
CA SER A 144 7.92 -1.46 -5.86
C SER A 144 7.63 -1.12 -4.38
N GLU A 145 8.29 -0.11 -3.82
CA GLU A 145 8.09 0.35 -2.44
C GLU A 145 6.92 1.36 -2.33
N ALA A 146 6.39 1.82 -3.47
CA ALA A 146 5.35 2.84 -3.50
C ALA A 146 4.05 2.40 -2.83
N GLU A 147 3.70 1.10 -2.88
CA GLU A 147 2.47 0.55 -2.31
C GLU A 147 2.34 0.85 -0.81
N ALA A 148 3.40 0.65 -0.04
CA ALA A 148 3.38 0.92 1.41
C ALA A 148 3.19 2.41 1.72
N ALA A 149 3.84 3.31 0.95
CA ALA A 149 3.68 4.75 1.11
C ALA A 149 2.28 5.23 0.72
N ILE A 150 1.71 4.64 -0.33
CA ILE A 150 0.34 4.91 -0.78
C ILE A 150 -0.66 4.44 0.29
N LEU A 151 -0.51 3.22 0.81
CA LEU A 151 -1.37 2.71 1.87
C LEU A 151 -1.34 3.61 3.12
N ASP A 152 -0.16 4.04 3.57
CA ASP A 152 -0.02 5.00 4.67
C ASP A 152 -0.74 6.33 4.38
N ALA A 153 -0.66 6.82 3.14
CA ALA A 153 -1.39 8.03 2.74
C ALA A 153 -2.90 7.83 2.77
N LEU A 154 -3.39 6.69 2.26
CA LEU A 154 -4.80 6.31 2.32
C LEU A 154 -5.28 6.17 3.77
N GLU A 155 -4.52 5.49 4.63
CA GLU A 155 -4.82 5.34 6.06
C GLU A 155 -4.90 6.68 6.80
N LYS A 156 -4.06 7.63 6.45
CA LYS A 156 -4.07 8.98 7.02
C LYS A 156 -5.09 9.93 6.37
N GLY A 157 -5.71 9.51 5.27
CA GLY A 157 -6.64 10.35 4.51
C GLY A 157 -5.97 11.56 3.86
N LYS A 158 -4.71 11.41 3.43
CA LYS A 158 -4.00 12.46 2.71
C LYS A 158 -4.60 12.64 1.33
N THR A 159 -4.77 13.88 0.91
CA THR A 159 -5.22 14.23 -0.45
C THR A 159 -4.06 14.43 -1.42
N THR A 160 -2.84 14.50 -0.91
CA THR A 160 -1.61 14.59 -1.70
C THR A 160 -0.53 13.68 -1.12
N LEU A 161 0.25 13.09 -2.00
CA LEU A 161 1.44 12.30 -1.66
C LEU A 161 2.48 12.53 -2.75
N THR A 162 3.66 12.99 -2.38
CA THR A 162 4.77 13.13 -3.31
C THR A 162 5.86 12.11 -3.00
N LEU A 163 6.21 11.31 -4.01
CA LEU A 163 7.23 10.27 -3.94
C LEU A 163 8.43 10.66 -4.80
N LEU A 164 9.63 10.61 -4.24
CA LEU A 164 10.87 10.61 -4.99
C LEU A 164 11.36 9.15 -5.10
N VAL A 165 11.39 8.62 -6.31
CA VAL A 165 11.81 7.24 -6.57
C VAL A 165 13.16 7.24 -7.29
N GLY A 166 14.18 6.65 -6.67
CA GLY A 166 15.55 6.66 -7.18
C GLY A 166 15.72 5.89 -8.49
N ARG A 167 15.03 4.75 -8.61
CA ARG A 167 15.01 3.94 -9.84
C ARG A 167 13.57 3.57 -10.17
N SER A 168 12.99 4.26 -11.14
CA SER A 168 11.62 3.99 -11.56
C SER A 168 11.52 3.73 -13.05
N GLY A 169 10.75 2.68 -13.39
CA GLY A 169 10.24 2.43 -14.72
C GLY A 169 8.73 2.63 -14.82
N PHE A 170 8.07 3.12 -13.74
CA PHE A 170 6.62 3.29 -13.74
C PHE A 170 6.20 4.53 -14.53
N SER A 171 5.15 4.38 -15.33
CA SER A 171 4.41 5.48 -15.92
C SER A 171 3.45 6.10 -14.89
N ALA A 172 2.72 7.14 -15.28
CA ALA A 172 1.64 7.69 -14.46
C ALA A 172 0.52 6.66 -14.24
N GLU A 173 0.19 5.90 -15.28
CA GLU A 173 -0.82 4.83 -15.26
C GLU A 173 -0.41 3.69 -14.32
N ASP A 174 0.87 3.28 -14.35
CA ASP A 174 1.38 2.27 -13.42
C ASP A 174 1.27 2.73 -11.98
N MET A 175 1.58 3.99 -11.69
CA MET A 175 1.47 4.56 -10.35
C MET A 175 0.00 4.68 -9.90
N ALA A 176 -0.91 5.06 -10.79
CA ALA A 176 -2.36 5.06 -10.50
C ALA A 176 -2.87 3.63 -10.23
N ALA A 177 -2.35 2.63 -10.95
CA ALA A 177 -2.65 1.22 -10.68
C ALA A 177 -2.20 0.78 -9.27
N GLN A 178 -1.08 1.32 -8.74
CA GLN A 178 -0.67 1.06 -7.35
C GLN A 178 -1.66 1.63 -6.32
N VAL A 179 -2.26 2.81 -6.58
CA VAL A 179 -3.29 3.38 -5.71
C VAL A 179 -4.53 2.47 -5.68
N ASN A 180 -4.98 2.03 -6.86
CA ASN A 180 -6.10 1.09 -6.97
C ASN A 180 -5.79 -0.26 -6.28
N LYS A 181 -4.56 -0.77 -6.44
CA LYS A 181 -4.14 -2.02 -5.79
C LYS A 181 -4.16 -1.88 -4.28
N ALA A 182 -3.56 -0.81 -3.72
CA ALA A 182 -3.55 -0.55 -2.28
C ALA A 182 -4.98 -0.48 -1.70
N TYR A 183 -5.92 0.14 -2.41
CA TYR A 183 -7.34 0.15 -2.03
C TYR A 183 -7.97 -1.25 -2.08
N ARG A 184 -7.78 -1.99 -3.17
CA ARG A 184 -8.40 -3.31 -3.37
C ARG A 184 -7.94 -4.35 -2.36
N GLU A 185 -6.68 -4.29 -1.95
CA GLU A 185 -6.12 -5.18 -0.93
C GLU A 185 -6.51 -4.76 0.50
N ASN A 186 -6.94 -3.49 0.69
CA ASN A 186 -7.33 -2.93 1.98
C ASN A 186 -8.69 -2.20 1.88
N PRO A 187 -9.79 -2.91 1.60
CA PRO A 187 -11.07 -2.30 1.20
C PRO A 187 -11.78 -1.50 2.30
N THR A 188 -11.29 -1.55 3.55
CA THR A 188 -11.82 -0.77 4.68
C THR A 188 -10.98 0.43 5.05
N VAL A 189 -9.84 0.64 4.37
CA VAL A 189 -8.95 1.77 4.64
C VAL A 189 -9.59 3.11 4.29
N VAL A 190 -10.39 3.12 3.23
CA VAL A 190 -11.23 4.26 2.83
C VAL A 190 -12.64 3.79 2.46
N PRO A 191 -13.68 4.65 2.62
CA PRO A 191 -15.08 4.25 2.48
C PRO A 191 -15.53 4.04 1.04
N GLN A 192 -14.76 4.48 0.06
CA GLN A 192 -15.01 4.27 -1.38
C GLN A 192 -13.70 4.28 -2.16
N ARG A 193 -13.73 3.80 -3.40
CA ARG A 193 -12.56 3.80 -4.29
C ARG A 193 -12.06 5.24 -4.49
N PRO A 194 -10.79 5.54 -4.17
CA PRO A 194 -10.24 6.86 -4.44
C PRO A 194 -9.91 7.02 -5.92
N GLU A 195 -10.10 8.22 -6.45
CA GLU A 195 -9.53 8.61 -7.74
C GLU A 195 -8.13 9.18 -7.52
N ALA A 196 -7.20 8.89 -8.43
CA ALA A 196 -5.83 9.39 -8.35
C ALA A 196 -5.41 10.05 -9.65
N ALA A 197 -4.97 11.31 -9.56
CA ALA A 197 -4.31 12.02 -10.64
C ALA A 197 -2.80 12.06 -10.37
N ILE A 198 -2.00 11.65 -11.35
CA ILE A 198 -0.56 11.49 -11.20
C ILE A 198 0.17 12.45 -12.14
N ASN A 199 1.01 13.32 -11.58
CA ASN A 199 1.98 14.10 -12.34
C ASN A 199 3.37 13.50 -12.13
N VAL A 200 4.12 13.31 -13.23
CA VAL A 200 5.47 12.74 -13.21
C VAL A 200 6.49 13.80 -13.60
N TYR A 201 7.50 13.98 -12.77
CA TYR A 201 8.62 14.90 -13.03
C TYR A 201 9.92 14.09 -13.10
N SER A 202 10.77 14.44 -14.07
CA SER A 202 12.02 13.72 -14.34
C SER A 202 13.21 14.66 -14.16
N GLY A 203 14.28 14.14 -13.55
CA GLY A 203 15.64 14.67 -13.72
C GLY A 203 16.37 13.94 -14.86
N ALA A 204 17.66 14.13 -14.95
CA ALA A 204 18.52 13.29 -15.78
C ALA A 204 18.58 11.87 -15.17
N GLY A 205 18.38 10.84 -15.99
CA GLY A 205 18.48 9.46 -15.52
C GLY A 205 17.14 8.81 -15.14
N THR A 206 17.17 7.85 -14.19
CA THR A 206 16.02 7.00 -13.83
C THR A 206 15.21 7.52 -12.65
N GLN A 207 15.69 8.56 -11.98
CA GLN A 207 15.01 9.18 -10.86
C GLN A 207 13.72 9.87 -11.32
N ARG A 208 12.64 9.69 -10.58
CA ARG A 208 11.32 10.28 -10.88
C ARG A 208 10.68 10.82 -9.63
N ILE A 209 9.95 11.92 -9.76
CA ILE A 209 8.98 12.37 -8.77
C ILE A 209 7.58 12.09 -9.27
N TYR A 210 6.79 11.49 -8.42
CA TYR A 210 5.35 11.28 -8.60
C TYR A 210 4.61 12.14 -7.61
N GLU A 211 3.88 13.12 -8.12
CA GLU A 211 2.95 13.92 -7.35
C GLU A 211 1.56 13.31 -7.53
N ILE A 212 1.08 12.66 -6.48
CA ILE A 212 -0.17 11.90 -6.46
C ILE A 212 -1.22 12.76 -5.77
N GLN A 213 -2.25 13.15 -6.49
CA GLN A 213 -3.43 13.81 -5.95
C GLN A 213 -4.51 12.75 -5.76
N ILE A 214 -5.03 12.62 -4.54
CA ILE A 214 -6.02 11.60 -4.17
C ILE A 214 -7.34 12.30 -3.87
N ASP A 215 -8.35 11.98 -4.66
CA ASP A 215 -9.72 12.42 -4.44
C ASP A 215 -10.55 11.26 -3.85
N TYR A 216 -11.13 11.50 -2.69
CA TYR A 216 -12.02 10.55 -2.02
C TYR A 216 -13.50 10.79 -2.36
N GLY A 217 -13.84 11.75 -3.23
CA GLY A 217 -15.20 12.14 -3.53
C GLY A 217 -15.97 12.69 -2.33
N MET A 218 -15.26 13.08 -1.26
CA MET A 218 -15.87 13.57 -0.02
C MET A 218 -14.96 14.52 0.75
N THR A 219 -15.56 15.32 1.61
CA THR A 219 -14.80 16.22 2.49
C THR A 219 -14.01 15.44 3.55
N PRO A 220 -12.91 16.00 4.10
CA PRO A 220 -12.13 15.35 5.17
C PRO A 220 -12.97 14.95 6.39
N THR A 221 -13.97 15.74 6.75
CA THR A 221 -14.89 15.44 7.85
C THR A 221 -15.77 14.25 7.55
N GLN A 222 -16.31 14.17 6.32
CA GLN A 222 -17.10 13.02 5.86
C GLN A 222 -16.23 11.76 5.82
N LEU A 223 -15.03 11.84 5.25
CA LEU A 223 -14.07 10.74 5.20
C LEU A 223 -13.79 10.19 6.61
N ALA A 224 -13.45 11.06 7.56
CA ALA A 224 -13.15 10.66 8.93
C ALA A 224 -14.37 9.99 9.61
N ARG A 225 -15.58 10.52 9.37
CA ARG A 225 -16.83 9.94 9.89
C ARG A 225 -17.07 8.55 9.34
N CYS A 226 -17.01 8.37 8.01
CA CYS A 226 -17.27 7.10 7.36
C CYS A 226 -16.26 6.02 7.77
N ARG A 227 -14.98 6.40 7.89
CA ARG A 227 -13.92 5.49 8.38
C ARG A 227 -14.19 5.03 9.80
N ARG A 228 -14.59 5.95 10.69
CA ARG A 228 -14.97 5.58 12.07
C ARG A 228 -16.12 4.58 12.07
N GLN A 229 -17.17 4.80 11.26
CA GLN A 229 -18.28 3.87 11.16
C GLN A 229 -17.84 2.46 10.71
N LEU A 230 -16.92 2.35 9.74
CA LEU A 230 -16.34 1.06 9.34
C LEU A 230 -15.51 0.43 10.47
N GLN A 231 -14.70 1.21 11.17
CA GLN A 231 -13.85 0.73 12.27
C GLN A 231 -14.66 0.24 13.47
N GLU A 232 -15.79 0.89 13.76
CA GLU A 232 -16.70 0.54 14.86
C GLU A 232 -17.68 -0.57 14.48
N PHE A 233 -17.80 -0.90 13.20
CA PHE A 233 -18.75 -1.91 12.72
C PHE A 233 -18.31 -3.31 13.10
N ARG A 234 -19.01 -3.92 14.05
CA ARG A 234 -18.72 -5.25 14.61
C ARG A 234 -20.02 -6.03 14.81
N PRO A 235 -20.66 -6.53 13.73
CA PRO A 235 -21.99 -7.16 13.83
C PRO A 235 -21.99 -8.47 14.64
N PHE A 236 -20.82 -9.05 14.88
CA PHE A 236 -20.67 -10.31 15.60
C PHE A 236 -20.06 -10.17 17.00
N ALA A 237 -19.86 -8.94 17.51
CA ALA A 237 -19.17 -8.70 18.78
C ALA A 237 -19.83 -9.36 20.00
N GLU A 238 -21.17 -9.44 20.00
CA GLU A 238 -21.94 -9.99 21.11
C GLU A 238 -22.22 -11.51 20.98
N THR A 239 -21.77 -12.14 19.90
CA THR A 239 -22.01 -13.55 19.62
C THR A 239 -20.81 -14.37 20.00
N ASP A 240 -20.95 -15.29 20.99
CA ASP A 240 -19.91 -16.29 21.26
C ASP A 240 -19.81 -17.27 20.09
N ARG A 241 -18.65 -17.29 19.46
CA ARG A 241 -18.33 -18.13 18.30
C ARG A 241 -17.13 -19.06 18.55
N SER A 242 -16.69 -19.18 19.80
CA SER A 242 -15.51 -19.95 20.17
C SER A 242 -15.57 -21.44 19.79
N GLY A 243 -16.79 -21.98 19.66
CA GLY A 243 -17.02 -23.38 19.24
C GLY A 243 -17.31 -23.56 17.74
N GLN A 244 -17.33 -22.48 16.94
CA GLN A 244 -17.66 -22.58 15.52
C GLN A 244 -16.45 -22.95 14.67
N SER A 245 -16.65 -23.86 13.71
CA SER A 245 -15.69 -24.21 12.66
C SER A 245 -15.45 -23.02 11.70
N GLU A 246 -14.40 -23.08 10.91
CA GLU A 246 -14.11 -22.04 9.89
C GLU A 246 -15.28 -21.89 8.90
N VAL A 247 -15.86 -23.00 8.46
CA VAL A 247 -16.98 -23.00 7.51
C VAL A 247 -18.23 -22.35 8.10
N GLU A 248 -18.53 -22.57 9.38
CA GLU A 248 -19.66 -21.94 10.06
C GLU A 248 -19.46 -20.42 10.20
N ARG A 249 -18.22 -19.98 10.49
CA ARG A 249 -17.87 -18.56 10.54
C ARG A 249 -17.96 -17.89 9.16
N ALA A 250 -17.42 -18.55 8.12
CA ALA A 250 -17.52 -18.09 6.75
C ALA A 250 -18.98 -17.98 6.29
N TYR A 251 -19.81 -18.97 6.63
CA TYR A 251 -21.23 -18.96 6.31
C TYR A 251 -22.01 -17.88 7.07
N ALA A 252 -21.64 -17.62 8.32
CA ALA A 252 -22.25 -16.52 9.09
C ALA A 252 -22.00 -15.14 8.43
N ALA A 253 -20.80 -14.90 7.89
CA ALA A 253 -20.49 -13.69 7.13
C ALA A 253 -21.32 -13.60 5.83
N CYS A 254 -21.42 -14.70 5.08
CA CYS A 254 -22.25 -14.79 3.87
C CYS A 254 -23.71 -14.47 4.19
N ARG A 255 -24.30 -15.18 5.16
CA ARG A 255 -25.68 -15.00 5.58
C ARG A 255 -25.97 -13.58 6.04
N TYR A 256 -25.04 -12.97 6.80
CA TYR A 256 -25.21 -11.59 7.22
C TYR A 256 -25.39 -10.63 6.04
N LEU A 257 -24.59 -10.74 4.99
CA LEU A 257 -24.71 -9.88 3.79
C LEU A 257 -26.00 -10.17 3.03
N VAL A 258 -26.32 -11.44 2.82
CA VAL A 258 -27.56 -11.84 2.12
C VAL A 258 -28.82 -11.31 2.82
N GLU A 259 -28.85 -11.33 4.16
CA GLU A 259 -29.98 -10.89 4.96
C GLU A 259 -30.07 -9.37 5.14
N ASN A 260 -28.95 -8.65 5.07
CA ASN A 260 -28.87 -7.24 5.48
C ASN A 260 -28.44 -6.28 4.37
N CYS A 261 -28.09 -6.74 3.18
CA CYS A 261 -27.60 -5.91 2.12
C CYS A 261 -28.43 -6.08 0.84
N ALA A 262 -28.95 -4.97 0.30
CA ALA A 262 -29.62 -4.98 -0.99
C ALA A 262 -28.60 -5.05 -2.13
N ILE A 263 -28.81 -5.95 -3.10
CA ILE A 263 -28.01 -6.01 -4.32
C ILE A 263 -28.42 -4.85 -5.22
N THR A 264 -27.44 -4.13 -5.76
CA THR A 264 -27.62 -3.05 -6.73
C THR A 264 -26.71 -3.28 -7.94
N GLU A 265 -26.99 -2.56 -9.02
CA GLU A 265 -26.10 -2.44 -10.19
C GLU A 265 -25.47 -1.05 -10.26
N ASP A 266 -25.69 -0.22 -9.22
CA ASP A 266 -25.12 1.12 -9.11
C ASP A 266 -23.59 1.03 -8.92
N GLU A 267 -22.86 1.70 -9.80
CA GLU A 267 -21.40 1.72 -9.77
C GLU A 267 -20.84 2.36 -8.49
N ASP A 268 -21.60 3.24 -7.83
CA ASP A 268 -21.24 3.88 -6.56
C ASP A 268 -21.37 2.96 -5.34
N ASP A 269 -22.08 1.84 -5.48
CA ASP A 269 -22.24 0.86 -4.40
C ASP A 269 -21.16 -0.24 -4.40
N ASN A 270 -19.92 0.12 -4.76
CA ASN A 270 -18.77 -0.76 -4.99
C ASN A 270 -17.78 -0.85 -3.82
N SER A 271 -18.16 -0.54 -2.60
CA SER A 271 -17.24 -0.48 -1.45
C SER A 271 -17.74 -1.29 -0.25
N ALA A 272 -16.80 -1.66 0.65
CA ALA A 272 -17.17 -2.25 1.92
C ALA A 272 -18.10 -1.32 2.74
N TYR A 273 -17.91 -0.01 2.64
CA TYR A 273 -18.78 0.96 3.31
C TYR A 273 -20.22 0.91 2.78
N SER A 274 -20.39 0.86 1.45
CA SER A 274 -21.73 0.75 0.86
C SER A 274 -22.43 -0.55 1.31
N ALA A 275 -21.76 -1.69 1.26
CA ALA A 275 -22.33 -2.96 1.66
C ALA A 275 -22.62 -3.05 3.17
N LEU A 276 -21.66 -2.66 4.02
CA LEU A 276 -21.76 -2.88 5.46
C LEU A 276 -22.52 -1.79 6.21
N ILE A 277 -22.40 -0.52 5.78
CA ILE A 277 -22.99 0.63 6.48
C ILE A 277 -24.25 1.11 5.76
N ARG A 278 -24.17 1.33 4.43
CA ARG A 278 -25.33 1.79 3.63
C ARG A 278 -26.32 0.66 3.30
N LYS A 279 -25.91 -0.60 3.51
CA LYS A 279 -26.71 -1.79 3.25
C LYS A 279 -27.11 -1.96 1.78
N LYS A 280 -26.21 -1.54 0.88
CA LYS A 280 -26.33 -1.67 -0.57
C LYS A 280 -24.98 -2.07 -1.15
N GLY A 281 -24.97 -3.00 -2.10
CA GLY A 281 -23.72 -3.42 -2.74
C GLY A 281 -23.96 -4.00 -4.13
N ASN A 282 -23.12 -3.57 -5.07
CA ASN A 282 -22.90 -4.32 -6.29
C ASN A 282 -21.95 -5.50 -6.01
N SER A 283 -21.56 -6.28 -7.00
CA SER A 283 -20.71 -7.46 -6.80
C SER A 283 -19.38 -7.11 -6.09
N GLU A 284 -18.75 -5.97 -6.43
CA GLU A 284 -17.50 -5.53 -5.80
C GLU A 284 -17.73 -5.10 -4.34
N GLY A 285 -18.77 -4.31 -4.07
CA GLY A 285 -19.11 -3.89 -2.71
C GLY A 285 -19.44 -5.06 -1.79
N LEU A 286 -20.19 -6.05 -2.29
CA LEU A 286 -20.50 -7.28 -1.57
C LEU A 286 -19.25 -8.11 -1.30
N ALA A 287 -18.37 -8.26 -2.29
CA ALA A 287 -17.10 -8.99 -2.13
C ALA A 287 -16.20 -8.31 -1.09
N PHE A 288 -16.10 -6.97 -1.08
CA PHE A 288 -15.36 -6.22 -0.06
C PHE A 288 -15.99 -6.35 1.33
N GLY A 289 -17.32 -6.26 1.41
CA GLY A 289 -18.04 -6.47 2.67
C GLY A 289 -17.78 -7.85 3.25
N TYR A 290 -17.77 -8.87 2.40
CA TYR A 290 -17.52 -10.25 2.80
C TYR A 290 -16.08 -10.45 3.31
N VAL A 291 -15.07 -9.92 2.64
CA VAL A 291 -13.66 -9.95 3.13
C VAL A 291 -13.56 -9.34 4.52
N GLU A 292 -14.17 -8.17 4.74
CA GLU A 292 -14.11 -7.52 6.06
C GLU A 292 -14.78 -8.36 7.15
N LEU A 293 -15.95 -8.95 6.87
CA LEU A 293 -16.62 -9.82 7.83
C LEU A 293 -15.83 -11.10 8.11
N CYS A 294 -15.25 -11.71 7.08
CA CYS A 294 -14.35 -12.86 7.21
C CYS A 294 -13.13 -12.52 8.08
N ARG A 295 -12.50 -11.34 7.87
CA ARG A 295 -11.40 -10.86 8.67
C ARG A 295 -11.78 -10.74 10.16
N GLN A 296 -12.97 -10.21 10.47
CA GLN A 296 -13.48 -10.12 11.85
C GLN A 296 -13.75 -11.49 12.48
N LEU A 297 -13.99 -12.50 11.65
CA LEU A 297 -14.29 -13.88 12.06
C LEU A 297 -13.07 -14.82 11.97
N ASN A 298 -11.87 -14.30 11.68
CA ASN A 298 -10.63 -15.07 11.46
C ASN A 298 -10.81 -16.17 10.40
N VAL A 299 -11.35 -15.81 9.24
CA VAL A 299 -11.44 -16.64 8.04
C VAL A 299 -10.57 -16.03 6.96
N ASP A 300 -9.68 -16.81 6.37
CA ASP A 300 -8.85 -16.39 5.22
C ASP A 300 -9.74 -16.22 3.99
N CYS A 301 -9.82 -15.00 3.48
CA CYS A 301 -10.71 -14.62 2.39
C CYS A 301 -10.02 -13.63 1.46
N ARG A 302 -10.13 -13.85 0.15
CA ARG A 302 -9.57 -13.01 -0.90
C ARG A 302 -10.66 -12.59 -1.88
N ILE A 303 -10.45 -11.45 -2.54
CA ILE A 303 -11.33 -10.99 -3.63
C ILE A 303 -10.80 -11.55 -4.94
N VAL A 304 -11.72 -11.98 -5.79
CA VAL A 304 -11.45 -12.35 -7.18
C VAL A 304 -12.09 -11.32 -8.09
N TYR A 305 -11.32 -10.82 -9.03
CA TYR A 305 -11.75 -9.97 -10.12
C TYR A 305 -11.84 -10.79 -11.39
N GLY A 306 -12.97 -10.72 -12.07
CA GLY A 306 -13.19 -11.48 -13.28
C GLY A 306 -14.50 -11.12 -13.95
N GLN A 307 -15.11 -12.09 -14.63
CA GLN A 307 -16.39 -11.92 -15.31
C GLN A 307 -17.34 -13.05 -14.93
N HIS A 308 -18.62 -12.72 -14.82
CA HIS A 308 -19.73 -13.66 -14.76
C HIS A 308 -20.69 -13.36 -15.91
N ASP A 309 -20.99 -14.37 -16.75
CA ASP A 309 -21.80 -14.21 -17.96
C ASP A 309 -21.33 -13.03 -18.86
N TRP A 310 -19.97 -12.88 -19.01
CA TRP A 310 -19.30 -11.87 -19.84
C TRP A 310 -19.38 -10.43 -19.31
N GLN A 311 -19.92 -10.22 -18.12
CA GLN A 311 -19.93 -8.93 -17.46
C GLN A 311 -18.88 -8.90 -16.33
N GLU A 312 -18.23 -7.75 -16.13
CA GLU A 312 -17.31 -7.54 -15.00
C GLU A 312 -18.00 -7.92 -13.69
N HIS A 313 -17.32 -8.73 -12.90
CA HIS A 313 -17.86 -9.28 -11.68
C HIS A 313 -16.79 -9.52 -10.64
N CYS A 314 -17.16 -9.35 -9.37
CA CYS A 314 -16.30 -9.64 -8.24
C CYS A 314 -16.95 -10.66 -7.32
N TRP A 315 -16.13 -11.59 -6.81
CA TRP A 315 -16.52 -12.56 -5.81
C TRP A 315 -15.33 -12.88 -4.91
N ASN A 316 -15.42 -13.91 -4.10
CA ASN A 316 -14.40 -14.25 -3.13
C ASN A 316 -13.90 -15.68 -3.30
N ILE A 317 -12.67 -15.93 -2.81
CA ILE A 317 -12.15 -17.25 -2.48
C ILE A 317 -11.90 -17.28 -0.98
N VAL A 318 -12.44 -18.29 -0.29
CA VAL A 318 -12.17 -18.56 1.13
C VAL A 318 -11.34 -19.81 1.29
N ARG A 319 -10.48 -19.85 2.31
CA ARG A 319 -9.84 -21.07 2.76
C ARG A 319 -10.64 -21.66 3.92
N ILE A 320 -11.04 -22.91 3.80
CA ILE A 320 -11.69 -23.68 4.86
C ILE A 320 -10.85 -24.91 5.09
N ASP A 321 -10.30 -25.07 6.27
CA ASP A 321 -9.27 -26.04 6.58
C ASP A 321 -8.08 -25.87 5.61
N ASP A 322 -7.77 -26.86 4.81
CA ASP A 322 -6.69 -26.82 3.82
C ASP A 322 -7.18 -26.68 2.37
N SER A 323 -8.46 -26.41 2.16
CA SER A 323 -9.06 -26.32 0.83
C SER A 323 -9.57 -24.92 0.53
N PHE A 324 -9.55 -24.53 -0.74
CA PHE A 324 -10.07 -23.25 -1.21
C PHE A 324 -11.41 -23.44 -1.90
N TYR A 325 -12.29 -22.44 -1.77
CA TYR A 325 -13.64 -22.45 -2.33
C TYR A 325 -14.01 -21.05 -2.81
N HIS A 326 -14.70 -20.99 -3.95
CA HIS A 326 -15.35 -19.76 -4.39
C HIS A 326 -16.58 -19.45 -3.54
N VAL A 327 -16.78 -18.16 -3.28
CA VAL A 327 -17.99 -17.62 -2.62
C VAL A 327 -18.45 -16.38 -3.37
N ASP A 328 -19.62 -16.47 -3.99
CA ASP A 328 -20.29 -15.35 -4.65
C ASP A 328 -21.55 -14.96 -3.89
N ILE A 329 -21.47 -13.85 -3.16
CA ILE A 329 -22.57 -13.33 -2.34
C ILE A 329 -23.76 -12.94 -3.21
N THR A 330 -23.51 -12.44 -4.43
CA THR A 330 -24.58 -12.08 -5.38
C THR A 330 -25.42 -13.30 -5.76
N GLN A 331 -24.77 -14.43 -6.02
CA GLN A 331 -25.47 -15.68 -6.35
C GLN A 331 -26.14 -16.30 -5.12
N CYS A 332 -25.51 -16.21 -3.95
CA CYS A 332 -26.12 -16.63 -2.69
C CYS A 332 -27.44 -15.91 -2.44
N ALA A 333 -27.49 -14.61 -2.70
CA ALA A 333 -28.71 -13.80 -2.50
C ALA A 333 -29.77 -14.04 -3.58
N LYS A 334 -29.37 -14.33 -4.84
CA LYS A 334 -30.30 -14.60 -5.96
C LYS A 334 -30.96 -16.00 -5.88
N GLY A 335 -30.18 -17.01 -5.48
CA GLY A 335 -30.63 -18.41 -5.60
C GLY A 335 -30.34 -19.30 -4.39
N GLY A 336 -29.94 -18.70 -3.27
CA GLY A 336 -29.61 -19.43 -2.04
C GLY A 336 -28.13 -19.83 -1.96
N PRO A 337 -27.67 -20.23 -0.76
CA PRO A 337 -26.26 -20.48 -0.50
C PRO A 337 -25.67 -21.61 -1.35
N ALA A 338 -26.43 -22.62 -1.69
CA ALA A 338 -25.97 -23.72 -2.53
C ALA A 338 -25.53 -23.27 -3.95
N LEU A 339 -25.96 -22.09 -4.41
CA LEU A 339 -25.62 -21.58 -5.72
C LEU A 339 -24.29 -20.79 -5.74
N GLY A 340 -23.92 -20.16 -4.63
CA GLY A 340 -22.79 -19.26 -4.60
C GLY A 340 -21.79 -19.50 -3.45
N PHE A 341 -22.10 -20.32 -2.44
CA PHE A 341 -21.24 -20.57 -1.31
C PHE A 341 -20.57 -21.93 -1.41
N LEU A 342 -19.24 -21.98 -1.20
CA LEU A 342 -18.37 -23.17 -1.29
C LEU A 342 -18.45 -23.88 -2.66
N GLN A 343 -18.25 -23.11 -3.71
CA GLN A 343 -18.15 -23.63 -5.06
C GLN A 343 -16.70 -23.98 -5.41
N ASN A 344 -16.51 -24.98 -6.28
CA ASN A 344 -15.20 -25.30 -6.84
C ASN A 344 -15.03 -24.71 -8.25
N ASP A 345 -13.78 -24.80 -8.79
CA ASP A 345 -13.48 -24.32 -10.13
C ASP A 345 -14.38 -24.95 -11.19
N GLU A 346 -14.71 -26.24 -11.07
CA GLU A 346 -15.53 -26.96 -12.02
C GLU A 346 -16.95 -26.41 -12.08
N ASN A 347 -17.55 -26.08 -10.94
CA ASN A 347 -18.89 -25.49 -10.86
C ASN A 347 -18.95 -24.07 -11.45
N PHE A 348 -17.86 -23.33 -11.39
CA PHE A 348 -17.74 -21.98 -11.94
C PHE A 348 -17.37 -21.96 -13.42
N TRP A 349 -16.75 -23.06 -13.89
CA TRP A 349 -16.31 -23.16 -15.29
C TRP A 349 -17.46 -22.97 -16.28
N GLY A 350 -17.21 -22.16 -17.32
CA GLY A 350 -18.18 -21.85 -18.38
C GLY A 350 -19.05 -20.62 -18.12
N LYS A 351 -19.33 -20.27 -16.86
CA LYS A 351 -20.05 -19.02 -16.51
C LYS A 351 -19.12 -17.93 -16.02
N TYR A 352 -18.07 -18.32 -15.28
CA TYR A 352 -17.09 -17.39 -14.75
C TYR A 352 -15.78 -17.44 -15.54
N ARG A 353 -15.09 -16.31 -15.56
CA ARG A 353 -13.75 -16.16 -16.13
C ARG A 353 -12.91 -15.33 -15.17
N TRP A 354 -11.71 -15.83 -14.86
CA TRP A 354 -10.73 -15.14 -14.02
C TRP A 354 -9.32 -15.59 -14.45
N ASP A 355 -8.32 -14.87 -14.01
CA ASP A 355 -6.92 -15.27 -14.17
C ASP A 355 -6.59 -16.39 -13.16
N VAL A 356 -6.75 -17.63 -13.58
CA VAL A 356 -6.53 -18.82 -12.72
C VAL A 356 -5.12 -18.91 -12.17
N ALA A 357 -4.14 -18.26 -12.82
CA ALA A 357 -2.74 -18.29 -12.34
C ALA A 357 -2.52 -17.36 -11.14
N SER A 358 -3.37 -16.35 -10.97
CA SER A 358 -3.27 -15.36 -9.89
C SER A 358 -3.97 -15.78 -8.59
N TYR A 359 -4.74 -16.88 -8.60
CA TYR A 359 -5.54 -17.31 -7.46
C TYR A 359 -5.30 -18.75 -7.06
N PRO A 360 -5.53 -19.13 -5.80
CA PRO A 360 -5.51 -20.51 -5.37
C PRO A 360 -6.53 -21.37 -6.13
N LYS A 361 -6.15 -22.61 -6.41
CA LYS A 361 -7.05 -23.55 -7.05
C LYS A 361 -8.14 -24.03 -6.09
N CYS A 362 -9.39 -23.97 -6.51
CA CYS A 362 -10.55 -24.46 -5.77
C CYS A 362 -10.98 -25.83 -6.30
N ASP A 363 -10.26 -26.89 -5.95
CA ASP A 363 -10.49 -28.23 -6.48
C ASP A 363 -11.12 -29.22 -5.49
N SER A 364 -11.62 -28.74 -4.37
CA SER A 364 -12.33 -29.57 -3.42
C SER A 364 -13.62 -30.15 -4.02
N THR A 365 -13.87 -31.41 -3.76
CA THR A 365 -15.12 -32.09 -4.15
C THR A 365 -16.25 -31.89 -3.15
N LYS A 366 -15.94 -31.35 -1.95
CA LYS A 366 -16.96 -31.01 -0.95
C LYS A 366 -17.70 -29.75 -1.38
N THR A 367 -19.02 -29.77 -1.25
CA THR A 367 -19.91 -28.66 -1.57
C THR A 367 -20.63 -28.14 -0.34
N PHE A 368 -21.47 -27.13 -0.50
CA PHE A 368 -22.30 -26.60 0.59
C PHE A 368 -23.05 -27.67 1.38
N PHE A 369 -23.66 -28.66 0.71
CA PHE A 369 -24.47 -29.70 1.35
C PHE A 369 -23.66 -30.74 2.13
N ASP A 370 -22.36 -30.87 1.85
CA ASP A 370 -21.46 -31.75 2.63
C ASP A 370 -21.15 -31.15 4.01
N PHE A 371 -21.14 -29.83 4.11
CA PHE A 371 -20.94 -29.10 5.37
C PHE A 371 -22.27 -28.79 6.09
N PHE A 372 -23.33 -28.56 5.34
CA PHE A 372 -24.66 -28.19 5.84
C PHE A 372 -25.73 -29.17 5.27
N PRO A 373 -25.87 -30.39 5.80
CA PRO A 373 -26.91 -31.32 5.36
C PRO A 373 -28.30 -30.73 5.53
N PRO A 374 -29.28 -31.08 4.67
CA PRO A 374 -30.65 -30.56 4.73
C PRO A 374 -31.29 -30.66 6.12
N SER A 375 -31.00 -31.71 6.87
CA SER A 375 -31.48 -31.89 8.27
C SER A 375 -30.93 -30.82 9.25
N THR A 376 -29.84 -30.17 8.94
CA THR A 376 -29.25 -29.12 9.75
C THR A 376 -29.80 -27.74 9.37
N ILE A 377 -30.15 -27.54 8.10
CA ILE A 377 -30.68 -26.26 7.58
C ILE A 377 -32.05 -25.95 8.19
N GLU A 378 -32.93 -26.92 8.37
CA GLU A 378 -34.25 -26.73 9.00
C GLU A 378 -34.13 -26.26 10.46
N SER A 379 -33.13 -26.72 11.19
CA SER A 379 -32.90 -26.29 12.58
C SER A 379 -32.33 -24.84 12.69
N VAL A 380 -31.62 -24.38 11.69
CA VAL A 380 -31.00 -23.01 11.67
C VAL A 380 -32.01 -21.98 11.15
N THR A 381 -32.89 -22.34 10.23
CA THR A 381 -33.93 -21.46 9.69
C THR A 381 -35.18 -21.39 10.54
N GLY A 382 -35.52 -22.47 11.27
CA GLY A 382 -36.70 -22.55 12.16
C GLY A 382 -36.59 -21.67 13.42
N ALA A 383 -35.40 -21.22 13.81
CA ALA A 383 -35.21 -20.36 14.98
C ALA A 383 -35.55 -18.86 14.72
N VAL A 384 -35.81 -18.47 13.48
CA VAL A 384 -36.07 -17.06 13.09
C VAL A 384 -37.55 -16.77 12.90
N SER A 385 -38.40 -17.80 12.90
CA SER A 385 -39.88 -17.62 12.66
C SER A 385 -40.72 -17.42 13.93
N GLN A 386 -40.10 -17.27 15.12
CA GLN A 386 -40.79 -16.95 16.37
C GLN A 386 -40.11 -15.80 17.12
N LYS A 387 -40.20 -14.59 16.59
CA LYS A 387 -40.16 -13.35 17.39
C LYS A 387 -40.86 -12.22 16.65
#